data_2358fbb3f934b3cfa82d5ec70856dabe
#
_entry.id   2358fbb3f934b3cfa82d5ec70856dabe
#
_cell.length_a   1.000
_cell.length_b   1.000
_cell.length_c   1.000
_cell.angle_alpha   90.00
_cell.angle_beta   90.00
_cell.angle_gamma   90.00
#
_symmetry.space_group_name_H-M   'P 1'
#
loop_
_entity.id
_entity.type
_entity.pdbx_description
1 polymer ?
#
loop_
_entity_poly.entity_id
_entity_poly.type
_entity_poly.pdbx_seq_one_letter_code
_entity_poly.pdbx_strand_id
1 'polypeptide(L)'
;MNKIARIGMVSALLVAGCSMLERDGDVVPMSGTPCTHGSSGICVISVVVNSCTSISANPDVALVASGDRGDVVWKLPGGWKFASQGIVFKHPHSDFSNPRGGNSQEFRWHNAHQVKNKGHKYEIHITDGRQTCSHDPTIMN
;
A
#
# COMPACT_ATOMS: atom_id res chain seq x y z
N MET A 1 21.66 -72.48 24.99
CA MET A 1 21.91 -71.94 23.62
C MET A 1 21.02 -70.70 23.49
N ASN A 2 21.56 -69.51 23.79
CA ASN A 2 20.82 -68.28 23.81
C ASN A 2 21.12 -67.48 22.51
N LYS A 3 20.10 -67.26 21.69
CA LYS A 3 20.18 -66.37 20.54
C LYS A 3 19.81 -64.96 20.93
N ILE A 4 20.76 -64.06 20.91
CA ILE A 4 20.56 -62.62 21.16
C ILE A 4 20.14 -62.02 19.84
N ALA A 5 18.90 -61.48 19.79
CA ALA A 5 18.40 -60.70 18.71
C ALA A 5 18.89 -59.25 18.83
N ARG A 6 19.64 -58.76 17.85
CA ARG A 6 20.04 -57.35 17.74
C ARG A 6 18.90 -56.57 17.13
N ILE A 7 18.32 -55.65 17.86
CA ILE A 7 17.35 -54.67 17.39
C ILE A 7 18.15 -53.49 16.84
N GLY A 8 18.08 -53.33 15.53
CA GLY A 8 18.65 -52.18 14.83
C GLY A 8 17.74 -50.95 15.02
N MET A 9 18.30 -49.95 15.66
CA MET A 9 17.65 -48.65 15.85
C MET A 9 17.85 -47.83 14.57
N VAL A 10 16.80 -47.68 13.76
CA VAL A 10 16.77 -46.76 12.60
C VAL A 10 16.44 -45.37 13.11
N SER A 11 17.44 -44.52 13.18
CA SER A 11 17.24 -43.09 13.47
C SER A 11 16.70 -42.42 12.19
N ALA A 12 15.42 -42.11 12.22
CA ALA A 12 14.81 -41.23 11.21
C ALA A 12 15.22 -39.77 11.49
N LEU A 13 16.11 -39.22 10.66
CA LEU A 13 16.38 -37.79 10.61
C LEU A 13 15.14 -37.10 10.02
N LEU A 14 14.36 -36.49 10.86
CA LEU A 14 13.35 -35.49 10.49
C LEU A 14 14.09 -34.22 10.05
N VAL A 15 14.28 -34.07 8.74
CA VAL A 15 14.66 -32.77 8.16
C VAL A 15 13.43 -31.88 8.27
N ALA A 16 13.39 -31.08 9.31
CA ALA A 16 12.44 -29.97 9.41
C ALA A 16 12.79 -28.96 8.30
N GLY A 17 12.15 -29.09 7.16
CA GLY A 17 12.16 -28.09 6.12
C GLY A 17 11.53 -26.83 6.67
N CYS A 18 12.33 -25.84 7.08
CA CYS A 18 11.88 -24.47 7.20
C CYS A 18 11.47 -24.02 5.81
N SER A 19 10.20 -24.19 5.48
CA SER A 19 9.57 -23.40 4.42
C SER A 19 9.64 -21.96 4.90
N MET A 20 10.63 -21.21 4.42
CA MET A 20 10.57 -19.76 4.44
C MET A 20 9.37 -19.38 3.56
N LEU A 21 8.22 -19.23 4.19
CA LEU A 21 7.15 -18.42 3.65
C LEU A 21 7.78 -17.05 3.44
N GLU A 22 8.10 -16.74 2.18
CA GLU A 22 8.32 -15.37 1.76
C GLU A 22 7.13 -14.56 2.30
N ARG A 23 7.37 -13.83 3.37
CA ARG A 23 6.43 -12.84 3.87
C ARG A 23 6.41 -11.72 2.83
N ASP A 24 5.58 -11.92 1.85
CA ASP A 24 5.16 -10.89 0.94
C ASP A 24 4.44 -9.82 1.78
N GLY A 25 5.08 -8.69 1.94
CA GLY A 25 4.49 -7.54 2.58
C GLY A 25 5.18 -7.12 3.86
N ASP A 26 5.82 -5.98 3.80
CA ASP A 26 6.12 -5.15 4.96
C ASP A 26 4.86 -5.05 5.82
N VAL A 27 4.83 -5.79 6.92
CA VAL A 27 3.81 -5.61 7.97
C VAL A 27 4.08 -4.24 8.58
N VAL A 28 3.49 -3.22 7.98
CA VAL A 28 3.49 -1.89 8.56
C VAL A 28 2.61 -1.97 9.82
N PRO A 29 3.10 -1.53 10.99
CA PRO A 29 2.26 -1.50 12.18
C PRO A 29 1.01 -0.68 11.88
N MET A 30 -0.16 -1.14 12.33
CA MET A 30 -1.47 -0.51 12.13
C MET A 30 -1.57 0.82 12.92
N SER A 31 -0.69 1.76 12.62
CA SER A 31 -0.76 3.12 13.15
C SER A 31 -0.81 4.08 11.96
N GLY A 32 -1.99 4.57 11.68
CA GLY A 32 -2.23 5.56 10.65
C GLY A 32 -3.32 6.54 11.10
N THR A 33 -3.43 7.63 10.41
CA THR A 33 -4.51 8.60 10.66
C THR A 33 -5.73 8.19 9.83
N PRO A 34 -6.91 8.08 10.43
CA PRO A 34 -8.13 7.81 9.66
C PRO A 34 -8.28 8.82 8.52
N CYS A 35 -8.68 8.33 7.36
CA CYS A 35 -9.05 9.20 6.25
C CYS A 35 -10.11 10.20 6.69
N THR A 36 -9.96 11.45 6.31
CA THR A 36 -11.01 12.44 6.50
C THR A 36 -12.14 12.09 5.53
N HIS A 37 -13.18 11.43 6.05
CA HIS A 37 -14.38 11.18 5.26
C HIS A 37 -15.15 12.48 5.12
N GLY A 38 -15.24 12.99 3.91
CA GLY A 38 -16.31 13.91 3.57
C GLY A 38 -17.66 13.19 3.73
N SER A 39 -18.76 13.92 3.74
CA SER A 39 -20.14 13.40 3.83
C SER A 39 -20.51 12.33 2.78
N SER A 40 -19.60 11.99 1.88
CA SER A 40 -19.77 11.06 0.75
C SER A 40 -19.01 9.74 0.89
N GLY A 41 -18.37 9.43 2.04
CA GLY A 41 -17.56 8.20 2.20
C GLY A 41 -16.25 8.18 1.40
N ILE A 42 -15.82 9.34 0.86
CA ILE A 42 -14.59 9.46 0.08
C ILE A 42 -13.41 9.71 1.02
N CYS A 43 -12.36 8.90 0.92
CA CYS A 43 -11.09 9.14 1.61
C CYS A 43 -10.30 10.21 0.87
N VAL A 44 -9.98 11.32 1.52
CA VAL A 44 -9.21 12.43 0.91
C VAL A 44 -7.82 12.48 1.51
N ILE A 45 -6.80 12.48 0.65
CA ILE A 45 -5.38 12.62 0.99
C ILE A 45 -4.88 13.92 0.36
N SER A 46 -4.45 14.86 1.19
CA SER A 46 -3.88 16.13 0.72
C SER A 46 -2.38 15.94 0.47
N VAL A 47 -1.92 16.24 -0.73
CA VAL A 47 -0.48 16.23 -1.05
C VAL A 47 0.06 17.63 -0.82
N VAL A 48 1.07 17.74 0.05
CA VAL A 48 1.78 18.98 0.33
C VAL A 48 3.08 18.99 -0.46
N VAL A 49 3.31 20.04 -1.23
CA VAL A 49 4.48 20.18 -2.09
C VAL A 49 5.17 21.51 -1.77
N ASN A 50 6.33 21.43 -1.11
CA ASN A 50 7.17 22.60 -0.87
C ASN A 50 8.26 22.73 -1.95
N SER A 51 8.75 21.61 -2.44
CA SER A 51 9.69 21.50 -3.56
C SER A 51 9.66 20.07 -4.12
N CYS A 52 10.37 19.80 -5.20
CA CYS A 52 10.50 18.46 -5.77
C CYS A 52 11.12 17.43 -4.80
N THR A 53 11.94 17.90 -3.86
CA THR A 53 12.57 17.07 -2.82
C THR A 53 11.84 17.11 -1.49
N SER A 54 10.75 17.86 -1.39
CA SER A 54 9.94 18.02 -0.17
C SER A 54 8.46 17.89 -0.51
N ILE A 55 8.05 16.66 -0.70
CA ILE A 55 6.66 16.25 -0.94
C ILE A 55 6.24 15.39 0.23
N SER A 56 5.00 15.56 0.70
CA SER A 56 4.41 14.70 1.72
C SER A 56 2.92 14.47 1.43
N ALA A 57 2.38 13.38 1.93
CA ALA A 57 0.96 13.09 1.95
C ALA A 57 0.39 13.40 3.35
N ASN A 58 -0.81 13.91 3.43
CA ASN A 58 -1.51 14.14 4.68
C ASN A 58 -2.93 13.55 4.62
N PRO A 59 -3.20 12.48 5.37
CA PRO A 59 -2.25 11.78 6.24
C PRO A 59 -1.16 11.02 5.46
N ASP A 60 0.05 10.90 6.03
CA ASP A 60 1.17 10.16 5.43
C ASP A 60 0.88 8.65 5.36
N VAL A 61 0.27 8.12 6.42
CA VAL A 61 -0.35 6.79 6.43
C VAL A 61 -1.85 6.98 6.58
N ALA A 62 -2.59 6.83 5.49
CA ALA A 62 -4.04 6.95 5.48
C ALA A 62 -4.69 5.61 5.85
N LEU A 63 -5.57 5.62 6.88
CA LEU A 63 -6.42 4.48 7.22
C LEU A 63 -7.78 4.63 6.56
N VAL A 64 -8.15 3.66 5.73
CA VAL A 64 -9.51 3.53 5.21
C VAL A 64 -10.31 2.67 6.18
N ALA A 65 -11.43 3.18 6.68
CA ALA A 65 -12.22 2.46 7.67
C ALA A 65 -12.82 1.16 7.08
N SER A 66 -12.91 0.14 7.93
CA SER A 66 -13.51 -1.15 7.54
C SER A 66 -14.96 -0.96 7.12
N GLY A 67 -15.27 -1.36 5.90
CA GLY A 67 -16.61 -1.22 5.30
C GLY A 67 -16.77 -0.01 4.38
N ASP A 68 -15.83 0.92 4.38
CA ASP A 68 -15.82 2.03 3.43
C ASP A 68 -15.32 1.54 2.07
N ARG A 69 -16.25 1.39 1.16
CA ARG A 69 -15.97 1.16 -0.25
C ARG A 69 -16.19 2.47 -0.98
N GLY A 70 -15.23 2.88 -1.77
CA GLY A 70 -15.39 4.13 -2.50
C GLY A 70 -14.07 4.64 -3.06
N ASP A 71 -14.07 5.88 -3.47
CA ASP A 71 -12.88 6.48 -4.05
C ASP A 71 -11.93 6.97 -2.94
N VAL A 72 -10.64 6.71 -3.15
CA VAL A 72 -9.55 7.44 -2.50
C VAL A 72 -9.12 8.53 -3.44
N VAL A 73 -9.06 9.75 -2.93
CA VAL A 73 -8.83 10.97 -3.71
C VAL A 73 -7.61 11.68 -3.17
N TRP A 74 -6.61 11.86 -4.01
CA TRP A 74 -5.43 12.68 -3.74
C TRP A 74 -5.64 14.06 -4.33
N LYS A 75 -5.28 15.11 -3.58
CA LYS A 75 -5.42 16.52 -4.00
C LYS A 75 -4.09 17.25 -3.89
N LEU A 76 -3.75 17.99 -4.93
CA LEU A 76 -2.56 18.83 -5.02
C LEU A 76 -2.90 20.31 -4.80
N PRO A 77 -1.96 21.09 -4.24
CA PRO A 77 -2.06 22.55 -4.21
C PRO A 77 -1.94 23.15 -5.62
N GLY A 78 -2.29 24.44 -5.73
CA GLY A 78 -2.12 25.18 -6.98
C GLY A 78 -0.68 25.18 -7.49
N GLY A 79 -0.52 25.21 -8.82
CA GLY A 79 0.78 25.18 -9.48
C GLY A 79 1.32 23.79 -9.81
N TRP A 80 0.77 22.74 -9.22
CA TRP A 80 1.16 21.35 -9.45
C TRP A 80 0.01 20.54 -10.07
N LYS A 81 0.38 19.51 -10.84
CA LYS A 81 -0.54 18.54 -11.42
C LYS A 81 -0.01 17.14 -11.20
N PHE A 82 -0.88 16.17 -11.09
CA PHE A 82 -0.47 14.77 -11.20
C PHE A 82 0.04 14.50 -12.61
N ALA A 83 1.09 13.69 -12.73
CA ALA A 83 1.52 13.15 -14.01
C ALA A 83 0.41 12.25 -14.61
N SER A 84 0.55 11.78 -15.83
CA SER A 84 -0.42 10.88 -16.47
C SER A 84 -0.72 9.64 -15.63
N GLN A 85 0.30 9.09 -14.96
CA GLN A 85 0.22 8.03 -13.94
C GLN A 85 0.55 8.64 -12.57
N GLY A 86 -0.30 9.56 -12.10
CA GLY A 86 0.00 10.36 -10.92
C GLY A 86 0.10 9.57 -9.62
N ILE A 87 -0.69 8.51 -9.46
CA ILE A 87 -0.63 7.59 -8.31
C ILE A 87 -0.47 6.17 -8.84
N VAL A 88 0.61 5.51 -8.43
CA VAL A 88 0.95 4.15 -8.84
C VAL A 88 1.17 3.27 -7.62
N PHE A 89 0.39 2.21 -7.47
CA PHE A 89 0.63 1.22 -6.42
C PHE A 89 1.80 0.32 -6.81
N LYS A 90 2.76 0.13 -5.89
CA LYS A 90 3.97 -0.69 -6.12
C LYS A 90 3.65 -2.16 -6.39
N HIS A 91 2.60 -2.65 -5.76
CA HIS A 91 2.06 -3.98 -5.99
C HIS A 91 0.59 -3.83 -6.35
N PRO A 92 0.22 -4.01 -7.63
CA PRO A 92 -1.17 -3.97 -8.05
C PRO A 92 -1.97 -4.97 -7.23
N HIS A 93 -3.00 -4.48 -6.56
CA HIS A 93 -3.88 -5.31 -5.75
C HIS A 93 -5.32 -5.15 -6.25
N SER A 94 -6.11 -6.22 -6.15
CA SER A 94 -7.51 -6.21 -6.57
C SER A 94 -8.38 -5.17 -5.84
N ASP A 95 -7.89 -4.64 -4.70
CA ASP A 95 -8.59 -3.60 -3.95
C ASP A 95 -8.66 -2.26 -4.69
N PHE A 96 -7.64 -1.94 -5.49
CA PHE A 96 -7.56 -0.66 -6.18
C PHE A 96 -7.76 -0.82 -7.68
N SER A 97 -8.70 -0.07 -8.24
CA SER A 97 -9.06 -0.11 -9.66
C SER A 97 -9.44 1.28 -10.19
N ASN A 98 -9.57 1.39 -11.51
CA ASN A 98 -10.07 2.60 -12.19
C ASN A 98 -9.32 3.89 -11.84
N PRO A 99 -7.98 3.98 -12.09
CA PRO A 99 -7.23 5.21 -11.88
C PRO A 99 -7.75 6.33 -12.78
N ARG A 100 -7.93 7.52 -12.20
CA ARG A 100 -8.45 8.71 -12.92
C ARG A 100 -7.79 9.98 -12.39
N GLY A 101 -7.53 10.94 -13.26
CA GLY A 101 -7.09 12.28 -12.86
C GLY A 101 -5.68 12.67 -13.30
N GLY A 102 -5.05 11.94 -14.22
CA GLY A 102 -3.79 12.36 -14.82
C GLY A 102 -3.90 13.76 -15.48
N ASN A 103 -2.84 14.56 -15.35
CA ASN A 103 -2.74 15.95 -15.80
C ASN A 103 -3.70 16.93 -15.09
N SER A 104 -4.19 16.59 -13.90
CA SER A 104 -5.06 17.44 -13.08
C SER A 104 -4.54 17.58 -11.66
N GLN A 105 -5.19 18.43 -10.85
CA GLN A 105 -4.87 18.61 -9.42
C GLN A 105 -5.51 17.55 -8.52
N GLU A 106 -6.29 16.66 -9.08
CA GLU A 106 -6.97 15.61 -8.35
C GLU A 106 -6.74 14.27 -9.05
N PHE A 107 -6.38 13.24 -8.29
CA PHE A 107 -6.23 11.88 -8.75
C PHE A 107 -7.07 10.94 -7.90
N ARG A 108 -7.67 9.91 -8.51
CA ARG A 108 -8.58 8.98 -7.82
C ARG A 108 -8.27 7.54 -8.16
N TRP A 109 -8.43 6.70 -7.15
CA TRP A 109 -8.55 5.26 -7.30
C TRP A 109 -9.81 4.77 -6.60
N HIS A 110 -10.52 3.84 -7.21
CA HIS A 110 -11.60 3.14 -6.55
C HIS A 110 -11.02 2.07 -5.61
N ASN A 111 -11.40 2.09 -4.33
CA ASN A 111 -11.02 1.10 -3.34
C ASN A 111 -12.22 0.18 -3.07
N ALA A 112 -12.09 -1.10 -3.44
CA ALA A 112 -13.09 -2.13 -3.20
C ALA A 112 -13.07 -2.67 -1.76
N HIS A 113 -11.99 -2.36 -1.00
CA HIS A 113 -11.79 -2.77 0.40
C HIS A 113 -12.05 -4.26 0.64
N GLN A 114 -11.47 -5.12 -0.19
CA GLN A 114 -11.65 -6.57 -0.11
C GLN A 114 -10.73 -7.20 0.93
N VAL A 115 -9.52 -6.66 1.09
CA VAL A 115 -8.52 -7.15 2.03
C VAL A 115 -8.35 -6.15 3.16
N LYS A 116 -8.65 -6.59 4.39
CA LYS A 116 -8.54 -5.77 5.60
C LYS A 116 -7.13 -5.83 6.19
N ASN A 117 -6.75 -4.76 6.90
CA ASN A 117 -5.50 -4.68 7.65
C ASN A 117 -4.23 -4.89 6.80
N LYS A 118 -4.28 -4.46 5.54
CA LYS A 118 -3.15 -4.53 4.62
C LYS A 118 -2.67 -3.13 4.24
N GLY A 119 -1.35 -2.91 4.38
CA GLY A 119 -0.70 -1.70 3.88
C GLY A 119 -0.41 -1.81 2.39
N HIS A 120 -0.67 -0.76 1.65
CA HIS A 120 -0.37 -0.63 0.22
C HIS A 120 0.55 0.55 0.01
N LYS A 121 1.79 0.28 -0.37
CA LYS A 121 2.75 1.32 -0.77
C LYS A 121 2.41 1.82 -2.16
N TYR A 122 2.47 3.12 -2.34
CA TYR A 122 2.22 3.75 -3.62
C TYR A 122 3.22 4.88 -3.89
N GLU A 123 3.32 5.29 -5.13
CA GLU A 123 4.14 6.41 -5.55
C GLU A 123 3.24 7.56 -6.00
N ILE A 124 3.59 8.77 -5.62
CA ILE A 124 2.99 10.00 -6.10
C ILE A 124 3.91 10.58 -7.16
N HIS A 125 3.42 10.78 -8.36
CA HIS A 125 4.14 11.44 -9.45
C HIS A 125 3.45 12.74 -9.81
N ILE A 126 4.16 13.85 -9.65
CA ILE A 126 3.63 15.19 -9.89
C ILE A 126 4.54 15.98 -10.82
N THR A 127 3.98 17.00 -11.46
CA THR A 127 4.73 17.91 -12.34
C THR A 127 4.23 19.34 -12.20
N ASP A 128 5.15 20.29 -12.34
CA ASP A 128 4.85 21.72 -12.51
C ASP A 128 4.86 22.13 -14.00
N GLY A 129 4.99 21.17 -14.91
CA GLY A 129 5.15 21.36 -16.34
C GLY A 129 6.59 21.52 -16.83
N ARG A 130 7.56 21.62 -15.91
CA ARG A 130 9.00 21.74 -16.21
C ARG A 130 9.76 20.49 -15.75
N GLN A 131 9.40 19.95 -14.60
CA GLN A 131 10.03 18.79 -13.98
C GLN A 131 8.97 17.83 -13.44
N THR A 132 9.35 16.58 -13.27
CA THR A 132 8.53 15.54 -12.61
C THR A 132 9.20 15.15 -11.31
N CYS A 133 8.42 15.05 -10.25
CA CYS A 133 8.86 14.71 -8.91
C CYS A 133 8.08 13.49 -8.41
N SER A 134 8.65 12.74 -7.47
CA SER A 134 8.00 11.58 -6.88
C SER A 134 8.15 11.51 -5.36
N HIS A 135 7.19 10.84 -4.71
CA HIS A 135 7.15 10.58 -3.26
C HIS A 135 6.47 9.24 -2.99
N ASP A 136 6.80 8.60 -1.87
CA ASP A 136 6.56 7.18 -1.58
C ASP A 136 5.78 6.95 -0.27
N PRO A 137 4.49 7.28 -0.16
CA PRO A 137 3.69 7.07 1.05
C PRO A 137 3.03 5.68 1.12
N THR A 138 2.21 5.46 2.16
CA THR A 138 1.47 4.22 2.38
C THR A 138 -0.01 4.49 2.66
N ILE A 139 -0.89 3.63 2.13
CA ILE A 139 -2.30 3.58 2.49
C ILE A 139 -2.62 2.23 3.14
N MET A 140 -3.47 2.23 4.15
CA MET A 140 -3.89 1.01 4.86
C MET A 140 -5.41 0.82 4.74
N ASN A 141 -5.79 -0.42 4.44
CA ASN A 141 -7.18 -0.88 4.40
C ASN A 141 -7.57 -1.62 5.67
#